data_b9e24d21ce166ee369efdd4218ae0740
#
_entry.id   b9e24d21ce166ee369efdd4218ae0740
#
_cell.length_a   1.000
_cell.length_b   1.000
_cell.length_c   1.000
_cell.angle_alpha   90.00
_cell.angle_beta   90.00
_cell.angle_gamma   90.00
#
_symmetry.space_group_name_H-M   'P 1'
#
loop_
_entity.id
_entity.type
_entity.pdbx_description
1 polymer ?
#
loop_
_entity_poly.entity_id
_entity_poly.type
_entity_poly.pdbx_seq_one_letter_code
_entity_poly.pdbx_strand_id
1 'polypeptide(L)'
;MNAATRAASISAVAALVLAAVWLFWPMALGGGTTYVTTHGISMEPGFHTGDLAVLRSSDRYSVGDVVAYHSETIDTIVMHRIVAVADDGLVTQGDNNDWLDEDRPSQADILGTLFLRVPQGGRRSTH
;
A
#
# COMPACT_ATOMS: atom_id res chain seq x y z
N MET A 1 34.76 -18.79 15.56
CA MET A 1 34.64 -17.93 14.37
C MET A 1 35.85 -17.01 14.29
N ASN A 2 36.55 -17.00 13.18
CA ASN A 2 37.72 -16.15 13.05
C ASN A 2 37.32 -14.72 12.62
N ALA A 3 38.27 -13.82 12.55
CA ALA A 3 37.99 -12.40 12.25
C ALA A 3 37.37 -12.22 10.87
N ALA A 4 37.80 -12.98 9.87
CA ALA A 4 37.24 -12.86 8.52
C ALA A 4 35.77 -13.29 8.48
N THR A 5 35.41 -14.36 9.17
CA THR A 5 34.04 -14.83 9.23
C THR A 5 33.16 -13.84 9.97
N ARG A 6 33.68 -13.24 11.03
CA ARG A 6 32.94 -12.22 11.78
C ARG A 6 32.69 -10.98 10.91
N ALA A 7 33.70 -10.53 10.17
CA ALA A 7 33.55 -9.38 9.31
C ALA A 7 32.52 -9.63 8.21
N ALA A 8 32.52 -10.83 7.62
CA ALA A 8 31.54 -11.21 6.61
C ALA A 8 30.12 -11.21 7.17
N SER A 9 29.91 -11.72 8.39
CA SER A 9 28.61 -11.73 9.04
C SER A 9 28.11 -10.32 9.33
N ILE A 10 28.97 -9.45 9.81
CA ILE A 10 28.63 -8.05 10.09
C ILE A 10 28.26 -7.34 8.80
N SER A 11 29.01 -7.57 7.71
CA SER A 11 28.70 -6.98 6.42
C SER A 11 27.35 -7.44 5.87
N ALA A 12 27.04 -8.72 6.05
CA ALA A 12 25.75 -9.25 5.60
C ALA A 12 24.58 -8.63 6.38
N VAL A 13 24.73 -8.49 7.69
CA VAL A 13 23.69 -7.86 8.52
C VAL A 13 23.53 -6.39 8.14
N ALA A 14 24.63 -5.67 7.93
CA ALA A 14 24.58 -4.28 7.53
C ALA A 14 23.87 -4.12 6.17
N ALA A 15 24.14 -5.01 5.22
CA ALA A 15 23.49 -4.97 3.92
C ALA A 15 21.97 -5.22 4.04
N LEU A 16 21.56 -6.15 4.90
CA LEU A 16 20.15 -6.42 5.14
C LEU A 16 19.45 -5.22 5.78
N VAL A 17 20.10 -4.56 6.73
CA VAL A 17 19.54 -3.38 7.38
C VAL A 17 19.39 -2.24 6.38
N LEU A 18 20.41 -2.00 5.56
CA LEU A 18 20.35 -0.96 4.55
C LEU A 18 19.27 -1.23 3.51
N ALA A 19 19.14 -2.48 3.11
CA ALA A 19 18.07 -2.87 2.17
C ALA A 19 16.69 -2.64 2.78
N ALA A 20 16.50 -2.99 4.05
CA ALA A 20 15.23 -2.77 4.74
C ALA A 20 14.92 -1.28 4.87
N VAL A 21 15.91 -0.47 5.22
CA VAL A 21 15.74 0.98 5.32
C VAL A 21 15.35 1.55 3.97
N TRP A 22 16.04 1.15 2.91
CA TRP A 22 15.74 1.63 1.56
C TRP A 22 14.34 1.22 1.12
N LEU A 23 13.95 -0.03 1.38
CA LEU A 23 12.66 -0.56 0.97
C LEU A 23 11.48 0.14 1.66
N PHE A 24 11.64 0.43 2.96
CA PHE A 24 10.56 0.99 3.76
C PHE A 24 10.70 2.49 4.02
N TRP A 25 11.58 3.17 3.29
CA TRP A 25 11.77 4.62 3.45
C TRP A 25 10.52 5.35 2.97
N PRO A 26 9.84 6.12 3.84
CA PRO A 26 8.58 6.76 3.48
C PRO A 26 8.72 7.82 2.40
N MET A 27 7.68 7.99 1.60
CA MET A 27 7.65 9.03 0.58
C MET A 27 7.84 10.43 1.15
N ALA A 28 7.30 10.69 2.33
CA ALA A 28 7.44 11.98 3.00
C ALA A 28 8.90 12.34 3.28
N LEU A 29 9.78 11.34 3.33
CA LEU A 29 11.21 11.54 3.54
C LEU A 29 12.03 11.25 2.28
N GLY A 30 11.38 11.23 1.12
CA GLY A 30 12.03 11.00 -0.16
C GLY A 30 12.06 9.57 -0.64
N GLY A 31 11.47 8.64 0.09
CA GLY A 31 11.40 7.23 -0.32
C GLY A 31 10.17 6.95 -1.17
N GLY A 32 10.01 5.69 -1.60
CA GLY A 32 8.90 5.24 -2.44
C GLY A 32 7.79 4.53 -1.69
N THR A 33 7.73 4.66 -0.37
CA THR A 33 6.78 3.92 0.46
C THR A 33 5.82 4.87 1.17
N THR A 34 4.54 4.51 1.18
CA THR A 34 3.49 5.26 1.87
C THR A 34 2.79 4.32 2.83
N TYR A 35 2.49 4.82 4.02
CA TYR A 35 1.78 4.06 5.05
C TYR A 35 0.38 4.64 5.21
N VAL A 36 -0.64 3.79 5.14
CA VAL A 36 -2.04 4.21 5.25
C VAL A 36 -2.74 3.31 6.26
N THR A 37 -3.42 3.91 7.22
CA THR A 37 -4.29 3.17 8.13
C THR A 37 -5.66 3.07 7.49
N THR A 38 -6.18 1.85 7.41
CA THR A 38 -7.45 1.62 6.73
C THR A 38 -8.64 1.95 7.63
N HIS A 39 -9.69 2.46 7.02
CA HIS A 39 -10.94 2.77 7.69
C HIS A 39 -12.10 2.24 6.85
N GLY A 40 -13.17 1.83 7.52
CA GLY A 40 -14.36 1.37 6.85
C GLY A 40 -14.26 -0.09 6.41
N ILE A 41 -15.26 -0.54 5.70
CA ILE A 41 -15.43 -1.95 5.34
C ILE A 41 -15.35 -2.21 3.85
N SER A 42 -15.04 -1.22 3.03
CA SER A 42 -15.10 -1.35 1.57
C SER A 42 -14.12 -2.37 1.00
N MET A 43 -13.06 -2.71 1.75
CA MET A 43 -12.06 -3.69 1.33
C MET A 43 -12.10 -4.98 2.15
N GLU A 44 -13.12 -5.16 2.98
CA GLU A 44 -13.29 -6.45 3.66
C GLU A 44 -13.66 -7.54 2.67
N PRO A 45 -13.26 -8.77 2.92
CA PRO A 45 -12.55 -9.27 4.10
C PRO A 45 -11.04 -9.16 4.04
N GLY A 46 -10.48 -8.64 2.97
CA GLY A 46 -9.02 -8.51 2.85
C GLY A 46 -8.42 -7.53 3.84
N PHE A 47 -9.15 -6.49 4.19
CA PHE A 47 -8.74 -5.48 5.15
C PHE A 47 -9.82 -5.24 6.18
N HIS A 48 -9.40 -4.94 7.40
CA HIS A 48 -10.30 -4.53 8.47
C HIS A 48 -9.89 -3.15 8.95
N THR A 49 -10.84 -2.38 9.45
CA THR A 49 -10.56 -1.05 9.97
C THR A 49 -9.44 -1.11 10.99
N GLY A 50 -8.46 -0.24 10.83
CA GLY A 50 -7.30 -0.19 11.70
C GLY A 50 -6.08 -0.93 11.17
N ASP A 51 -6.23 -1.76 10.15
CA ASP A 51 -5.08 -2.42 9.54
C ASP A 51 -4.18 -1.38 8.89
N LEU A 52 -2.88 -1.64 8.91
CA LEU A 52 -1.92 -0.78 8.25
C LEU A 52 -1.63 -1.32 6.85
N ALA A 53 -1.78 -0.47 5.87
CA ALA A 53 -1.39 -0.79 4.50
C ALA A 53 -0.08 -0.12 4.18
N VAL A 54 0.87 -0.88 3.69
CA VAL A 54 2.16 -0.37 3.21
C VAL A 54 2.08 -0.34 1.69
N LEU A 55 2.23 0.85 1.12
CA LEU A 55 2.08 1.07 -0.31
C LEU A 55 3.41 1.46 -0.91
N ARG A 56 3.63 1.06 -2.15
CA ARG A 56 4.82 1.46 -2.90
C ARG A 56 4.41 2.18 -4.17
N SER A 57 5.12 3.26 -4.48
CA SER A 57 4.91 3.94 -5.75
C SER A 57 5.46 3.10 -6.90
N SER A 58 4.85 3.26 -8.07
CA SER A 58 5.25 2.54 -9.27
C SER A 58 5.10 3.49 -10.46
N ASP A 59 5.79 3.17 -11.54
CA ASP A 59 5.66 3.96 -12.77
C ASP A 59 4.31 3.72 -13.43
N ARG A 60 3.67 2.61 -13.14
CA ARG A 60 2.40 2.26 -13.76
C ARG A 60 1.61 1.32 -12.88
N TYR A 61 0.31 1.54 -12.84
CA TYR A 61 -0.64 0.71 -12.08
C TYR A 61 -1.60 0.05 -13.06
N SER A 62 -2.02 -1.19 -12.75
CA SER A 62 -2.78 -2.04 -13.66
C SER A 62 -4.02 -2.61 -13.01
N VAL A 63 -4.93 -3.12 -13.84
CA VAL A 63 -6.12 -3.83 -13.37
C VAL A 63 -5.70 -4.95 -12.43
N GLY A 64 -6.37 -5.03 -11.29
CA GLY A 64 -6.07 -5.98 -10.23
C GLY A 64 -5.26 -5.39 -9.09
N ASP A 65 -4.57 -4.27 -9.32
CA ASP A 65 -3.80 -3.63 -8.24
C ASP A 65 -4.73 -2.97 -7.24
N VAL A 66 -4.40 -3.10 -5.96
CA VAL A 66 -5.04 -2.32 -4.90
C VAL A 66 -4.21 -1.05 -4.74
N VAL A 67 -4.82 0.08 -4.96
CA VAL A 67 -4.14 1.37 -4.99
C VAL A 67 -4.80 2.36 -4.05
N ALA A 68 -4.03 3.36 -3.62
CA ALA A 68 -4.56 4.45 -2.81
C ALA A 68 -4.51 5.74 -3.61
N TYR A 69 -5.54 6.55 -3.46
CA TYR A 69 -5.61 7.87 -4.08
C TYR A 69 -6.48 8.78 -3.23
N HIS A 70 -6.34 10.08 -3.42
CA HIS A 70 -7.20 11.04 -2.75
C HIS A 70 -8.50 11.18 -3.54
N SER A 71 -9.62 10.84 -2.90
CA SER A 71 -10.94 10.97 -3.54
C SER A 71 -11.42 12.40 -3.38
N GLU A 72 -11.73 13.05 -4.49
CA GLU A 72 -12.31 14.39 -4.44
C GLU A 72 -13.77 14.35 -4.03
N THR A 73 -14.46 13.25 -4.33
CA THR A 73 -15.87 13.08 -3.99
C THR A 73 -16.10 13.09 -2.49
N ILE A 74 -15.25 12.41 -1.73
CA ILE A 74 -15.40 12.32 -0.27
C ILE A 74 -14.25 12.97 0.49
N ASP A 75 -13.32 13.58 -0.23
CA ASP A 75 -12.20 14.35 0.35
C ASP A 75 -11.40 13.57 1.39
N THR A 76 -10.99 12.37 1.03
CA THR A 76 -10.15 11.54 1.89
C THR A 76 -9.37 10.55 1.02
N ILE A 77 -8.37 9.92 1.61
CA ILE A 77 -7.62 8.87 0.94
C ILE A 77 -8.49 7.61 0.88
N VAL A 78 -8.60 7.05 -0.30
CA VAL A 78 -9.35 5.82 -0.57
C VAL A 78 -8.36 4.77 -1.05
N MET A 79 -8.53 3.54 -0.59
CA MET A 79 -7.74 2.41 -1.07
C MET A 79 -8.70 1.37 -1.65
N HIS A 80 -8.73 1.26 -2.96
CA HIS A 80 -9.61 0.34 -3.68
C HIS A 80 -8.86 -0.35 -4.80
N ARG A 81 -9.52 -1.29 -5.44
CA ARG A 81 -8.89 -2.09 -6.50
C ARG A 81 -9.21 -1.50 -7.86
N ILE A 82 -8.21 -1.46 -8.75
CA ILE A 82 -8.44 -1.08 -10.14
C ILE A 82 -9.14 -2.25 -10.83
N VAL A 83 -10.31 -1.99 -11.39
CA VAL A 83 -11.10 -3.02 -12.08
C VAL A 83 -11.16 -2.80 -13.58
N ALA A 84 -10.84 -1.61 -14.06
CA ALA A 84 -10.79 -1.31 -15.49
C ALA A 84 -9.98 -0.04 -15.72
N VAL A 85 -9.60 0.19 -16.97
CA VAL A 85 -8.96 1.43 -17.40
C VAL A 85 -9.88 2.06 -18.45
N ALA A 86 -10.29 3.28 -18.20
CA ALA A 86 -11.15 4.03 -19.10
C ALA A 86 -10.39 5.22 -19.69
N ASP A 87 -10.98 5.87 -20.69
CA ASP A 87 -10.35 7.02 -21.33
C ASP A 87 -10.19 8.20 -20.36
N ASP A 88 -11.09 8.32 -19.39
CA ASP A 88 -11.08 9.42 -18.42
C ASP A 88 -10.35 9.08 -17.12
N GLY A 89 -9.77 7.90 -17.01
CA GLY A 89 -8.99 7.52 -15.84
C GLY A 89 -9.19 6.07 -15.43
N LEU A 90 -8.68 5.74 -14.25
CA LEU A 90 -8.78 4.40 -13.71
C LEU A 90 -10.15 4.20 -13.06
N VAL A 91 -10.75 3.05 -13.32
CA VAL A 91 -12.02 2.67 -12.69
C VAL A 91 -11.70 1.81 -11.49
N THR A 92 -12.12 2.24 -10.32
CA THR A 92 -11.82 1.55 -9.07
C THR A 92 -13.09 1.11 -8.37
N GLN A 93 -12.95 0.10 -7.51
CA GLN A 93 -14.07 -0.45 -6.75
C GLN A 93 -13.54 -1.06 -5.46
N GLY A 94 -14.21 -0.80 -4.35
CA GLY A 94 -13.91 -1.49 -3.09
C GLY A 94 -14.30 -2.96 -3.19
N ASP A 95 -13.47 -3.86 -2.69
CA ASP A 95 -13.71 -5.29 -2.81
C ASP A 95 -15.03 -5.73 -2.12
N ASN A 96 -15.48 -4.97 -1.14
CA ASN A 96 -16.73 -5.26 -0.44
C ASN A 96 -17.92 -4.44 -0.98
N ASN A 97 -17.72 -3.71 -2.06
CA ASN A 97 -18.76 -2.88 -2.67
C ASN A 97 -19.26 -3.55 -3.95
N ASP A 98 -20.55 -3.36 -4.25
CA ASP A 98 -21.13 -3.84 -5.51
C ASP A 98 -21.36 -2.69 -6.50
N TRP A 99 -20.70 -1.55 -6.27
CA TRP A 99 -20.76 -0.37 -7.15
C TRP A 99 -19.35 0.11 -7.45
N LEU A 100 -19.19 0.78 -8.59
CA LEU A 100 -17.92 1.39 -8.98
C LEU A 100 -17.79 2.76 -8.30
N ASP A 101 -16.55 3.16 -8.03
CA ASP A 101 -16.29 4.49 -7.49
C ASP A 101 -16.59 5.55 -8.55
N GLU A 102 -17.02 6.72 -8.10
CA GLU A 102 -17.31 7.83 -9.02
C GLU A 102 -16.05 8.52 -9.50
N ASP A 103 -15.00 8.53 -8.69
CA ASP A 103 -13.73 9.16 -9.06
C ASP A 103 -13.06 8.39 -10.19
N ARG A 104 -12.31 9.13 -11.01
CA ARG A 104 -11.51 8.54 -12.09
C ARG A 104 -10.08 9.03 -11.97
N PRO A 105 -9.32 8.53 -10.97
CA PRO A 105 -7.94 8.98 -10.81
C PRO A 105 -7.09 8.60 -12.02
N SER A 106 -6.16 9.47 -12.35
CA SER A 106 -5.17 9.18 -13.39
C SER A 106 -4.04 8.36 -12.77
N GLN A 107 -3.15 7.83 -13.61
CA GLN A 107 -1.95 7.15 -13.11
C GLN A 107 -1.15 8.05 -12.16
N ALA A 108 -1.05 9.34 -12.47
CA ALA A 108 -0.30 10.29 -11.66
C ALA A 108 -0.97 10.58 -10.31
N ASP A 109 -2.27 10.35 -10.19
CA ASP A 109 -3.00 10.60 -8.95
C ASP A 109 -2.84 9.48 -7.94
N ILE A 110 -2.30 8.34 -8.37
CA ILE A 110 -2.16 7.18 -7.48
C ILE A 110 -0.99 7.41 -6.53
N LEU A 111 -1.24 7.24 -5.25
CA LEU A 111 -0.23 7.40 -4.21
C LEU A 111 0.68 6.18 -4.10
N GLY A 112 0.16 5.02 -4.41
CA GLY A 112 0.92 3.78 -4.39
C GLY A 112 0.03 2.57 -4.50
N THR A 113 0.65 1.41 -4.71
CA THR A 113 -0.05 0.13 -4.76
C THR A 113 0.31 -0.70 -3.52
N LEU A 114 -0.62 -1.54 -3.10
CA LEU A 114 -0.45 -2.35 -1.91
C LEU A 114 0.76 -3.26 -2.04
N PHE A 115 1.68 -3.15 -1.10
CA PHE A 115 2.85 -3.99 -0.99
C PHE A 115 2.71 -4.98 0.16
N LEU A 116 2.14 -4.53 1.29
CA LEU A 116 2.06 -5.32 2.51
C LEU A 116 0.89 -4.83 3.36
N ARG A 117 0.12 -5.75 3.90
CA ARG A 117 -0.90 -5.44 4.89
C ARG A 117 -0.40 -5.89 6.27
N VAL A 118 -0.44 -4.99 7.23
CA VAL A 118 -0.09 -5.32 8.62
C VAL A 118 -1.37 -5.29 9.43
N PRO A 119 -1.92 -6.43 9.83
CA PRO A 119 -3.10 -6.44 10.66
C PRO A 119 -2.79 -5.90 12.04
N GLN A 120 -3.78 -5.28 12.67
CA GLN A 120 -3.64 -4.80 14.03
C GLN A 120 -3.80 -5.98 14.97
N GLY A 121 -2.79 -6.78 15.05
CA GLY A 121 -2.84 -8.05 15.76
C GLY A 121 -3.71 -8.04 16.96
N GLY A 122 -4.09 -8.98 17.57
CA GLY A 122 -4.86 -9.07 18.79
C GLY A 122 -6.17 -8.29 18.84
N ARG A 123 -6.29 -7.27 18.00
CA ARG A 123 -7.47 -6.45 18.00
C ARG A 123 -8.55 -7.02 17.18
N ARG A 124 -8.38 -8.20 16.73
CA ARG A 124 -9.31 -8.80 15.91
C ARG A 124 -10.56 -8.94 16.67
N SER A 125 -11.54 -8.41 16.15
CA SER A 125 -12.77 -8.47 16.78
C SER A 125 -13.29 -9.86 16.76
N THR A 126 -13.88 -10.23 17.80
CA THR A 126 -14.30 -11.59 17.94
C THR A 126 -15.74 -11.78 17.57
N HIS A 127 -16.18 -11.18 16.58
CA HIS A 127 -17.56 -11.42 16.21
C HIS A 127 -17.78 -11.61 14.77
#